data_a94398278001e8d5963dc0fd87587abc
#
_entry.id   a94398278001e8d5963dc0fd87587abc
#
_cell.length_a   1.000
_cell.length_b   1.000
_cell.length_c   1.000
_cell.angle_alpha   90.00
_cell.angle_beta   90.00
_cell.angle_gamma   90.00
#
_symmetry.space_group_name_H-M   'P 1'
#
loop_
_entity.id
_entity.type
_entity.pdbx_description
1 polymer ?
#
loop_
_entity_poly.entity_id
_entity_poly.type
_entity_poly.pdbx_seq_one_letter_code
_entity_poly.pdbx_strand_id
1 'polypeptide(L)'
;MTLEFIRNCNIFHDFTTEQKAFLYRMLEEKVYRKDEVIVSEGNIDKTLYLIFSGSVRVTKRTDIGEEIEIAFISAGNYFGEFSLIDHRPRSASVVAFEDTVVYQLNLLSYTELCRQHPDVEVKMLKGFLLDTVTKLRNLSVDTAITQGLLLSL
;
A
#
# COMPACT_ATOMS: atom_id res chain seq x y z
N MET A 1 -1.08 21.05 5.41
CA MET A 1 -0.62 19.90 4.60
C MET A 1 -1.11 20.06 3.19
N THR A 2 -0.27 19.89 2.26
CA THR A 2 -0.50 20.27 0.89
C THR A 2 -0.93 19.08 0.04
N LEU A 3 -1.76 19.33 -0.95
CA LEU A 3 -2.07 18.42 -2.07
C LEU A 3 -0.80 17.83 -2.73
N GLU A 4 0.36 18.36 -2.39
CA GLU A 4 1.67 17.97 -2.90
C GLU A 4 2.03 16.52 -2.56
N PHE A 5 1.63 16.04 -1.38
CA PHE A 5 1.81 14.64 -1.00
C PHE A 5 1.04 13.68 -1.95
N ILE A 6 -0.23 13.99 -2.25
CA ILE A 6 -1.03 13.18 -3.18
C ILE A 6 -0.45 13.24 -4.61
N ARG A 7 0.17 14.37 -4.98
CA ARG A 7 0.84 14.49 -6.29
C ARG A 7 2.04 13.57 -6.42
N ASN A 8 2.73 13.31 -5.32
CA ASN A 8 3.95 12.48 -5.31
C ASN A 8 3.67 10.99 -5.18
N CYS A 9 2.44 10.60 -4.88
CA CYS A 9 2.04 9.20 -4.86
C CYS A 9 1.65 8.74 -6.27
N ASN A 10 2.40 7.81 -6.82
CA ASN A 10 2.27 7.37 -8.22
C ASN A 10 0.87 6.90 -8.61
N ILE A 11 0.12 6.28 -7.70
CA ILE A 11 -1.23 5.78 -7.98
C ILE A 11 -2.25 6.91 -8.27
N PHE A 12 -1.95 8.15 -7.90
CA PHE A 12 -2.81 9.30 -8.12
C PHE A 12 -2.32 10.22 -9.24
N HIS A 13 -1.33 9.76 -10.01
CA HIS A 13 -0.73 10.56 -11.07
C HIS A 13 -1.77 11.09 -12.08
N ASP A 14 -2.70 10.22 -12.48
CA ASP A 14 -3.73 10.55 -13.48
C ASP A 14 -4.96 11.28 -12.90
N PHE A 15 -4.98 11.56 -11.60
CA PHE A 15 -6.09 12.27 -10.97
C PHE A 15 -6.05 13.75 -11.35
N THR A 16 -7.24 14.30 -11.66
CA THR A 16 -7.41 15.75 -11.81
C THR A 16 -7.21 16.46 -10.47
N THR A 17 -7.01 17.79 -10.51
CA THR A 17 -6.90 18.59 -9.29
C THR A 17 -8.16 18.48 -8.42
N GLU A 18 -9.34 18.42 -9.02
CA GLU A 18 -10.62 18.25 -8.32
C GLU A 18 -10.68 16.88 -7.63
N GLN A 19 -10.31 15.82 -8.32
CA GLN A 19 -10.28 14.46 -7.77
C GLN A 19 -9.28 14.33 -6.61
N LYS A 20 -8.11 14.94 -6.72
CA LYS A 20 -7.12 14.99 -5.63
C LYS A 20 -7.66 15.75 -4.42
N ALA A 21 -8.33 16.88 -4.63
CA ALA A 21 -8.93 17.66 -3.56
C ALA A 21 -10.07 16.89 -2.87
N PHE A 22 -10.86 16.16 -3.64
CA PHE A 22 -11.94 15.32 -3.10
C PHE A 22 -11.37 14.14 -2.31
N LEU A 23 -10.39 13.42 -2.84
CA LEU A 23 -9.68 12.36 -2.14
C LEU A 23 -9.10 12.87 -0.81
N TYR A 24 -8.44 14.01 -0.83
CA TYR A 24 -7.84 14.58 0.36
C TYR A 24 -8.83 14.77 1.51
N ARG A 25 -10.05 15.23 1.21
CA ARG A 25 -11.12 15.40 2.22
C ARG A 25 -11.62 14.09 2.82
N MET A 26 -11.38 12.97 2.13
CA MET A 26 -11.79 11.63 2.55
C MET A 26 -10.72 10.92 3.38
N LEU A 27 -9.50 11.44 3.39
CA LEU A 27 -8.38 10.86 4.11
C LEU A 27 -8.42 11.23 5.60
N GLU A 28 -8.12 10.27 6.44
CA GLU A 28 -7.95 10.44 7.89
C GLU A 28 -6.47 10.27 8.25
N GLU A 29 -5.91 11.28 8.93
CA GLU A 29 -4.54 11.21 9.44
C GLU A 29 -4.43 10.33 10.67
N LYS A 30 -3.44 9.46 10.69
CA LYS A 30 -3.07 8.63 11.85
C LYS A 30 -1.57 8.67 12.07
N VAL A 31 -1.19 8.71 13.34
CA VAL A 31 0.21 8.64 13.77
C VAL A 31 0.44 7.33 14.51
N TYR A 32 1.49 6.62 14.11
CA TYR A 32 1.94 5.38 14.76
C TYR A 32 3.35 5.59 15.28
N ARG A 33 3.59 5.14 16.50
CA ARG A 33 4.93 5.13 17.08
C ARG A 33 5.72 3.94 16.54
N LYS A 34 7.04 4.07 16.62
CA LYS A 34 7.92 2.95 16.29
C LYS A 34 7.44 1.66 16.99
N ASP A 35 7.46 0.54 16.24
CA ASP A 35 7.04 -0.80 16.65
C ASP A 35 5.53 -1.00 16.88
N GLU A 36 4.70 0.03 16.68
CA GLU A 36 3.24 -0.17 16.69
C GLU A 36 2.78 -0.95 15.45
N VAL A 37 1.85 -1.89 15.68
CA VAL A 37 1.20 -2.66 14.61
C VAL A 37 0.10 -1.81 13.98
N ILE A 38 0.22 -1.56 12.68
CA ILE A 38 -0.77 -0.82 11.90
C ILE A 38 -1.83 -1.76 11.34
N VAL A 39 -1.38 -2.90 10.82
CA VAL A 39 -2.22 -3.96 10.24
C VAL A 39 -1.74 -5.30 10.75
N SER A 40 -2.66 -6.17 11.15
CA SER A 40 -2.37 -7.54 11.56
C SER A 40 -2.76 -8.54 10.47
N GLU A 41 -1.88 -9.50 10.18
CA GLU A 41 -2.16 -10.62 9.27
C GLU A 41 -3.46 -11.33 9.67
N GLY A 42 -4.30 -11.63 8.71
CA GLY A 42 -5.60 -12.28 8.93
C GLY A 42 -6.74 -11.34 9.31
N ASN A 43 -6.49 -10.07 9.60
CA ASN A 43 -7.54 -9.09 9.86
C ASN A 43 -8.38 -8.86 8.60
N ILE A 44 -9.67 -8.61 8.77
CA ILE A 44 -10.64 -8.39 7.69
C ILE A 44 -10.80 -6.91 7.31
N ASP A 45 -10.08 -6.01 7.94
CA ASP A 45 -10.07 -4.58 7.61
C ASP A 45 -9.66 -4.32 6.15
N LYS A 46 -10.26 -3.31 5.52
CA LYS A 46 -10.10 -2.98 4.10
C LYS A 46 -9.66 -1.53 3.88
N THR A 47 -8.83 -1.02 4.75
CA THR A 47 -8.31 0.34 4.67
C THR A 47 -7.05 0.38 3.81
N LEU A 48 -6.97 1.37 2.91
CA LEU A 48 -5.76 1.75 2.19
C LEU A 48 -4.99 2.77 3.04
N TYR A 49 -3.69 2.59 3.13
CA TYR A 49 -2.79 3.46 3.88
C TYR A 49 -1.76 4.11 2.97
N LEU A 50 -1.66 5.43 3.02
CA LEU A 50 -0.67 6.23 2.31
C LEU A 50 0.37 6.72 3.32
N ILE A 51 1.64 6.41 3.13
CA ILE A 51 2.70 6.81 4.07
C ILE A 51 3.13 8.25 3.74
N PHE A 52 2.82 9.17 4.65
CA PHE A 52 3.21 10.58 4.52
C PHE A 52 4.65 10.80 4.99
N SER A 53 5.00 10.28 6.15
CA SER A 53 6.35 10.35 6.71
C SER A 53 6.66 9.09 7.50
N GLY A 54 7.92 8.78 7.65
CA GLY A 54 8.38 7.55 8.28
C GLY A 54 8.40 6.36 7.31
N SER A 55 8.38 5.17 7.88
CA SER A 55 8.48 3.91 7.13
C SER A 55 7.88 2.75 7.90
N VAL A 56 7.53 1.70 7.19
CA VAL A 56 6.94 0.48 7.75
C VAL A 56 7.66 -0.75 7.26
N ARG A 57 7.66 -1.81 8.08
CA ARG A 57 8.07 -3.15 7.69
C ARG A 57 6.84 -4.03 7.53
N VAL A 58 6.85 -4.87 6.52
CA VAL A 58 5.82 -5.87 6.26
C VAL A 58 6.35 -7.22 6.71
N THR A 59 5.59 -7.89 7.57
CA THR A 59 5.98 -9.18 8.13
C THR A 59 4.93 -10.24 7.84
N LYS A 60 5.36 -11.48 7.78
CA LYS A 60 4.49 -12.63 7.56
C LYS A 60 4.89 -13.79 8.47
N ARG A 61 3.89 -14.50 8.99
CA ARG A 61 4.14 -15.73 9.74
C ARG A 61 4.39 -16.90 8.79
N THR A 62 5.41 -17.65 9.12
CA THR A 62 5.69 -18.95 8.48
C THR A 62 4.79 -20.04 9.05
N ASP A 63 4.74 -21.18 8.37
CA ASP A 63 3.95 -22.35 8.82
C ASP A 63 4.41 -22.90 10.19
N ILE A 64 5.64 -22.59 10.58
CA ILE A 64 6.18 -22.95 11.91
C ILE A 64 6.00 -21.86 12.97
N GLY A 65 5.27 -20.78 12.63
CA GLY A 65 4.93 -19.70 13.53
C GLY A 65 5.98 -18.60 13.70
N GLU A 66 7.09 -18.65 12.97
CA GLU A 66 8.08 -17.59 12.96
C GLU A 66 7.60 -16.39 12.15
N GLU A 67 7.96 -15.18 12.58
CA GLU A 67 7.69 -13.95 11.87
C GLU A 67 8.91 -13.55 11.04
N ILE A 68 8.72 -13.40 9.74
CA ILE A 68 9.76 -12.98 8.81
C ILE A 68 9.39 -11.63 8.18
N GLU A 69 10.39 -10.75 7.99
CA GLU A 69 10.24 -9.52 7.24
C GLU A 69 10.28 -9.83 5.74
N ILE A 70 9.25 -9.40 5.01
CA ILE A 70 9.13 -9.66 3.57
C ILE A 70 9.24 -8.41 2.72
N ALA A 71 9.05 -7.23 3.29
CA ALA A 71 9.15 -5.95 2.59
C ALA A 71 9.37 -4.79 3.55
N PHE A 72 9.88 -3.70 3.00
CA PHE A 72 10.04 -2.41 3.66
C PHE A 72 9.42 -1.34 2.75
N ILE A 73 8.59 -0.46 3.33
CA ILE A 73 7.87 0.56 2.56
C ILE A 73 8.13 1.92 3.21
N SER A 74 8.63 2.87 2.42
CA SER A 74 8.96 4.23 2.86
C SER A 74 7.88 5.24 2.47
N ALA A 75 8.01 6.46 2.98
CA ALA A 75 7.16 7.60 2.66
C ALA A 75 7.01 7.81 1.14
N GLY A 76 5.86 8.28 0.71
CA GLY A 76 5.47 8.42 -0.70
C GLY A 76 4.86 7.17 -1.32
N ASN A 77 4.86 6.05 -0.61
CA ASN A 77 4.26 4.80 -1.03
C ASN A 77 2.99 4.48 -0.22
N TYR A 78 2.38 3.34 -0.52
CA TYR A 78 1.13 2.90 0.09
C TYR A 78 1.14 1.40 0.39
N PHE A 79 0.19 0.96 1.20
CA PHE A 79 -0.05 -0.46 1.47
C PHE A 79 -1.53 -0.70 1.84
N GLY A 80 -1.94 -1.96 1.83
CA GLY A 80 -3.29 -2.37 2.20
C GLY A 80 -4.27 -2.44 1.05
N GLU A 81 -3.81 -2.26 -0.19
CA GLU A 81 -4.62 -2.28 -1.41
C GLU A 81 -5.20 -3.65 -1.74
N PHE A 82 -4.52 -4.74 -1.38
CA PHE A 82 -4.99 -6.09 -1.73
C PHE A 82 -6.37 -6.37 -1.15
N SER A 83 -6.54 -6.16 0.15
CA SER A 83 -7.84 -6.40 0.81
C SER A 83 -8.93 -5.44 0.35
N LEU A 84 -8.58 -4.25 -0.11
CA LEU A 84 -9.52 -3.32 -0.73
C LEU A 84 -10.02 -3.84 -2.08
N ILE A 85 -9.16 -4.53 -2.84
CA ILE A 85 -9.45 -5.04 -4.18
C ILE A 85 -10.16 -6.40 -4.12
N ASP A 86 -9.58 -7.39 -3.41
CA ASP A 86 -10.03 -8.78 -3.43
C ASP A 86 -10.94 -9.17 -2.26
N HIS A 87 -11.11 -8.25 -1.29
CA HIS A 87 -11.92 -8.44 -0.08
C HIS A 87 -11.50 -9.61 0.81
N ARG A 88 -10.27 -10.10 0.64
CA ARG A 88 -9.71 -11.15 1.49
C ARG A 88 -9.11 -10.58 2.77
N PRO A 89 -8.91 -11.40 3.81
CA PRO A 89 -8.16 -11.01 4.99
C PRO A 89 -6.76 -10.54 4.64
N ARG A 90 -6.18 -9.70 5.49
CA ARG A 90 -4.82 -9.17 5.33
C ARG A 90 -3.81 -10.30 5.14
N SER A 91 -3.03 -10.23 4.08
CA SER A 91 -2.03 -11.25 3.72
C SER A 91 -0.76 -11.19 4.55
N ALA A 92 -0.52 -10.09 5.25
CA ALA A 92 0.66 -9.85 6.07
C ALA A 92 0.36 -8.82 7.17
N SER A 93 1.24 -8.73 8.16
CA SER A 93 1.24 -7.65 9.14
C SER A 93 2.08 -6.48 8.66
N VAL A 94 1.72 -5.27 9.07
CA VAL A 94 2.48 -4.05 8.82
C VAL A 94 2.74 -3.36 10.15
N VAL A 95 4.01 -3.08 10.42
CA VAL A 95 4.49 -2.52 11.68
C VAL A 95 5.29 -1.26 11.39
N ALA A 96 5.07 -0.20 12.16
CA ALA A 96 5.86 1.02 12.05
C ALA A 96 7.34 0.72 12.37
N PHE A 97 8.24 1.00 11.43
CA PHE A 97 9.68 0.82 11.62
C PHE A 97 10.29 1.99 12.41
N GLU A 98 9.68 3.14 12.29
CA GLU A 98 9.95 4.39 13.00
C GLU A 98 8.63 5.12 13.27
N ASP A 99 8.64 6.26 13.94
CA ASP A 99 7.44 7.10 14.08
C ASP A 99 6.92 7.46 12.70
N THR A 100 5.69 7.07 12.39
CA THR A 100 5.14 7.09 11.04
C THR A 100 3.79 7.80 11.02
N VAL A 101 3.63 8.70 10.06
CA VAL A 101 2.35 9.36 9.77
C VAL A 101 1.77 8.76 8.49
N VAL A 102 0.55 8.27 8.58
CA VAL A 102 -0.20 7.74 7.44
C VAL A 102 -1.50 8.50 7.24
N TYR A 103 -1.96 8.53 6.00
CA TYR A 103 -3.32 8.92 5.64
C TYR A 103 -4.07 7.66 5.23
N GLN A 104 -5.19 7.40 5.90
CA GLN A 104 -5.99 6.21 5.63
C GLN A 104 -7.27 6.55 4.89
N LEU A 105 -7.61 5.69 3.92
CA LEU A 105 -8.86 5.68 3.17
C LEU A 105 -9.59 4.37 3.47
N ASN A 106 -10.61 4.42 4.30
CA ASN A 106 -11.42 3.25 4.62
C ASN A 106 -12.37 2.88 3.47
N LEU A 107 -12.96 1.68 3.53
CA LEU A 107 -13.83 1.17 2.48
C LEU A 107 -15.04 2.08 2.20
N LEU A 108 -15.65 2.68 3.24
CA LEU A 108 -16.80 3.57 3.06
C LEU A 108 -16.41 4.83 2.30
N SER A 109 -15.32 5.47 2.69
CA SER A 109 -14.78 6.65 2.00
C SER A 109 -14.34 6.33 0.58
N TYR A 110 -13.70 5.18 0.35
CA TYR A 110 -13.34 4.70 -0.98
C TYR A 110 -14.58 4.51 -1.87
N THR A 111 -15.62 3.86 -1.34
CA THR A 111 -16.87 3.63 -2.07
C THR A 111 -17.57 4.95 -2.42
N GLU A 112 -17.58 5.90 -1.50
CA GLU A 112 -18.16 7.22 -1.75
C GLU A 112 -17.37 8.02 -2.79
N LEU A 113 -16.04 7.96 -2.73
CA LEU A 113 -15.17 8.55 -3.74
C LEU A 113 -15.48 8.01 -5.14
N CYS A 114 -15.57 6.70 -5.29
CA CYS A 114 -15.89 6.04 -6.56
C CYS A 114 -17.31 6.34 -7.04
N ARG A 115 -18.27 6.48 -6.12
CA ARG A 115 -19.67 6.84 -6.44
C ARG A 115 -19.77 8.26 -7.01
N GLN A 116 -19.06 9.22 -6.42
CA GLN A 116 -19.08 10.62 -6.87
C GLN A 116 -18.19 10.85 -8.09
N HIS A 117 -17.11 10.11 -8.22
CA HIS A 117 -16.16 10.16 -9.33
C HIS A 117 -15.94 8.75 -9.89
N PRO A 118 -16.86 8.22 -10.74
CA PRO A 118 -16.80 6.86 -11.24
C PRO A 118 -15.51 6.51 -12.00
N ASP A 119 -14.85 7.49 -12.60
CA ASP A 119 -13.58 7.34 -13.30
C ASP A 119 -12.38 7.14 -12.34
N VAL A 120 -12.52 7.54 -11.08
CA VAL A 120 -11.46 7.41 -10.06
C VAL A 120 -11.16 5.95 -9.78
N GLU A 121 -12.16 5.10 -9.69
CA GLU A 121 -11.96 3.67 -9.45
C GLU A 121 -11.09 3.03 -10.56
N VAL A 122 -11.40 3.35 -11.82
CA VAL A 122 -10.60 2.87 -12.96
C VAL A 122 -9.17 3.37 -12.87
N LYS A 123 -8.96 4.63 -12.53
CA LYS A 123 -7.63 5.23 -12.38
C LYS A 123 -6.83 4.59 -11.25
N MET A 124 -7.47 4.35 -10.09
CA MET A 124 -6.83 3.68 -8.96
C MET A 124 -6.45 2.24 -9.29
N LEU A 125 -7.39 1.47 -9.84
CA LEU A 125 -7.13 0.08 -10.23
C LEU A 125 -6.02 -0.04 -11.26
N LYS A 126 -5.98 0.86 -12.24
CA LYS A 126 -4.88 0.95 -13.20
C LYS A 126 -3.54 1.25 -12.52
N GLY A 127 -3.52 2.18 -11.57
CA GLY A 127 -2.33 2.50 -10.79
C GLY A 127 -1.81 1.30 -10.00
N PHE A 128 -2.68 0.60 -9.28
CA PHE A 128 -2.34 -0.62 -8.54
C PHE A 128 -1.84 -1.73 -9.48
N LEU A 129 -2.49 -1.90 -10.62
CA LEU A 129 -2.08 -2.91 -11.62
C LEU A 129 -0.69 -2.63 -12.17
N LEU A 130 -0.40 -1.38 -12.57
CA LEU A 130 0.91 -1.00 -13.08
C LEU A 130 2.02 -1.21 -12.06
N ASP A 131 1.77 -0.86 -10.80
CA ASP A 131 2.71 -1.08 -9.71
C ASP A 131 2.94 -2.58 -9.47
N THR A 132 1.88 -3.38 -9.46
CA THR A 132 1.96 -4.84 -9.32
C THR A 132 2.73 -5.48 -10.48
N VAL A 133 2.46 -5.06 -11.72
CA VAL A 133 3.20 -5.54 -12.90
C VAL A 133 4.69 -5.22 -12.78
N THR A 134 5.04 -4.02 -12.32
CA THR A 134 6.44 -3.63 -12.12
C THR A 134 7.11 -4.51 -11.08
N LYS A 135 6.46 -4.76 -9.94
CA LYS A 135 6.96 -5.65 -8.89
C LYS A 135 7.15 -7.08 -9.39
N LEU A 136 6.18 -7.62 -10.15
CA LEU A 136 6.30 -8.97 -10.74
C LEU A 136 7.44 -9.08 -11.75
N ARG A 137 7.66 -8.06 -12.58
CA ARG A 137 8.79 -8.05 -13.51
C ARG A 137 10.13 -8.07 -12.78
N ASN A 138 10.26 -7.30 -11.70
CA ASN A 138 11.47 -7.27 -10.88
C ASN A 138 11.73 -8.63 -10.21
N LEU A 139 10.71 -9.25 -9.63
CA LEU A 139 10.81 -10.61 -9.06
C LEU A 139 11.24 -11.64 -10.12
N SER A 140 10.76 -11.55 -11.35
CA SER A 140 11.15 -12.45 -12.43
C SER A 140 12.62 -12.30 -12.80
N VAL A 141 13.15 -11.08 -12.81
CA VAL A 141 14.58 -10.81 -13.02
C VAL A 141 15.42 -11.40 -11.90
N ASP A 142 15.04 -11.16 -10.64
CA ASP A 142 15.76 -11.68 -9.48
C ASP A 142 15.77 -13.21 -9.46
N THR A 143 14.65 -13.84 -9.81
CA THR A 143 14.55 -15.30 -9.93
C THR A 143 15.46 -15.84 -11.03
N ALA A 144 15.50 -15.20 -12.20
CA ALA A 144 16.35 -15.60 -13.31
C ALA A 144 17.84 -15.47 -12.96
N ILE A 145 18.23 -14.40 -12.25
CA ILE A 145 19.60 -14.22 -11.75
C ILE A 145 19.96 -15.32 -10.76
N THR A 146 19.07 -15.59 -9.79
CA THR A 146 19.29 -16.64 -8.78
C THR A 146 19.45 -18.02 -9.44
N GLN A 147 18.60 -18.35 -10.40
CA GLN A 147 18.70 -19.61 -11.15
C GLN A 147 19.98 -19.68 -11.97
N GLY A 148 20.35 -18.59 -12.64
CA GLY A 148 21.59 -18.49 -13.38
C GLY A 148 22.84 -18.69 -12.51
N LEU A 149 22.86 -18.12 -11.31
CA LEU A 149 23.92 -18.32 -10.35
C LEU A 149 24.00 -19.78 -9.87
N LEU A 150 22.85 -20.43 -9.60
CA LEU A 150 22.82 -21.84 -9.20
C LEU A 150 23.31 -22.77 -10.30
N LEU A 151 23.03 -22.47 -11.56
CA LEU A 151 23.50 -23.27 -12.71
C LEU A 151 24.98 -23.05 -13.02
N SER A 152 25.58 -21.96 -12.53
CA SER A 152 27.00 -21.66 -12.71
C SER A 152 27.91 -22.27 -11.62
N LEU A 153 27.31 -22.86 -10.59
CA LEU A 153 28.02 -23.60 -9.54
C LEU A 153 28.18 -25.08 -9.92
#